data_f2bc9e008426a11b89bd263460e32cfa
#
_entry.id   f2bc9e008426a11b89bd263460e32cfa
#
_cell.length_a   1.000
_cell.length_b   1.000
_cell.length_c   1.000
_cell.angle_alpha   90.00
_cell.angle_beta   90.00
_cell.angle_gamma   90.00
#
_symmetry.space_group_name_H-M   'P 1'
#
loop_
_entity.id
_entity.type
_entity.pdbx_description
1 polymer ?
#
loop_
_entity_poly.entity_id
_entity_poly.type
_entity_poly.pdbx_seq_one_letter_code
_entity_poly.pdbx_strand_id
1 'polypeptide(L)'
;MRRAAHQIHDERPLVFDDPFALKILPADAREEIRRTPAASRKPFSAAMRSFMVCRARFAEDVLAAGVREHAIRQALILGAGLDTFGLRNPYPGLHVFEVDHPATQSWKRKLLADAKLDLPESLSFVPVDFERQSLRQQLLHAGFDFSIPTATAWLGVVPYLTLEAFAATARVLGRLPRGSSVVFDYSLPREALSPIEQLMLDSLSARVAQAGEPFQLFFTPESLPEELSCYDLSVAEDVDSAALNARYLASRSDGLHLRGRAGHLCHAAISSNGARQ
;
A
#
# COMPACT_ATOMS: atom_id res chain seq x y z
N MET A 1 -1.84 -11.78 -6.41
CA MET A 1 -1.14 -12.53 -7.50
C MET A 1 0.25 -11.98 -7.83
N ARG A 2 0.49 -10.67 -8.03
CA ARG A 2 1.82 -10.15 -8.46
C ARG A 2 2.93 -10.36 -7.42
N ARG A 3 2.65 -10.13 -6.12
CA ARG A 3 3.62 -10.45 -5.04
C ARG A 3 3.95 -11.95 -4.99
N ALA A 4 2.95 -12.81 -5.22
CA ALA A 4 3.16 -14.25 -5.29
C ALA A 4 4.00 -14.67 -6.51
N ALA A 5 3.75 -14.06 -7.68
CA ALA A 5 4.58 -14.30 -8.87
C ALA A 5 6.05 -13.87 -8.66
N HIS A 6 6.29 -12.80 -7.90
CA HIS A 6 7.64 -12.37 -7.50
C HIS A 6 8.38 -13.45 -6.71
N GLN A 7 7.68 -14.13 -5.78
CA GLN A 7 8.30 -15.19 -4.97
C GLN A 7 8.77 -16.40 -5.80
N ILE A 8 8.18 -16.62 -6.99
CA ILE A 8 8.43 -17.81 -7.81
C ILE A 8 9.31 -17.51 -9.02
N HIS A 9 9.12 -16.35 -9.67
CA HIS A 9 9.66 -16.12 -11.01
C HIS A 9 10.84 -15.17 -11.05
N ASP A 10 11.06 -14.39 -10.00
CA ASP A 10 12.12 -13.39 -9.99
C ASP A 10 13.35 -13.91 -9.24
N GLU A 11 14.54 -13.42 -9.61
CA GLU A 11 15.81 -13.88 -9.06
C GLU A 11 16.00 -13.45 -7.59
N ARG A 12 16.76 -14.27 -6.87
CA ARG A 12 17.16 -13.94 -5.50
C ARG A 12 18.45 -13.12 -5.47
N PRO A 13 18.62 -12.19 -4.49
CA PRO A 13 17.69 -11.91 -3.40
C PRO A 13 16.42 -11.22 -3.89
N LEU A 14 15.26 -11.57 -3.30
CA LEU A 14 13.99 -10.93 -3.64
C LEU A 14 14.00 -9.47 -3.18
N VAL A 15 13.40 -8.58 -3.96
CA VAL A 15 13.16 -7.19 -3.56
C VAL A 15 12.26 -7.14 -2.32
N PHE A 16 11.30 -8.02 -2.29
CA PHE A 16 10.31 -8.12 -1.23
C PHE A 16 10.00 -9.59 -0.93
N ASP A 17 10.49 -10.08 0.19
CA ASP A 17 10.24 -11.46 0.62
C ASP A 17 8.90 -11.55 1.36
N ASP A 18 7.95 -12.26 0.76
CA ASP A 18 6.61 -12.46 1.29
C ASP A 18 6.21 -13.93 1.17
N PRO A 19 6.61 -14.77 2.14
CA PRO A 19 6.36 -16.21 2.08
C PRO A 19 4.87 -16.58 2.14
N PHE A 20 4.00 -15.66 2.57
CA PHE A 20 2.56 -15.85 2.62
C PHE A 20 1.84 -15.44 1.34
N ALA A 21 2.47 -14.62 0.48
CA ALA A 21 1.83 -14.12 -0.74
C ALA A 21 1.29 -15.23 -1.66
N LEU A 22 1.96 -16.38 -1.69
CA LEU A 22 1.49 -17.55 -2.43
C LEU A 22 0.52 -18.40 -1.61
N LYS A 23 0.78 -18.55 -0.30
CA LYS A 23 0.01 -19.44 0.57
C LYS A 23 -1.43 -18.99 0.73
N ILE A 24 -1.66 -17.67 0.80
CA ILE A 24 -3.00 -17.09 0.96
C ILE A 24 -3.88 -17.22 -0.31
N LEU A 25 -3.29 -17.47 -1.47
CA LEU A 25 -4.05 -17.58 -2.72
C LEU A 25 -4.80 -18.92 -2.81
N PRO A 26 -5.96 -18.97 -3.49
CA PRO A 26 -6.63 -20.21 -3.85
C PRO A 26 -5.73 -21.15 -4.68
N ALA A 27 -6.02 -22.44 -4.66
CA ALA A 27 -5.18 -23.45 -5.29
C ALA A 27 -5.05 -23.27 -6.82
N ASP A 28 -6.14 -22.90 -7.47
CA ASP A 28 -6.20 -22.59 -8.91
C ASP A 28 -5.34 -21.39 -9.28
N ALA A 29 -5.41 -20.31 -8.50
CA ALA A 29 -4.59 -19.12 -8.70
C ALA A 29 -3.09 -19.40 -8.47
N ARG A 30 -2.76 -20.25 -7.49
CA ARG A 30 -1.37 -20.70 -7.27
C ARG A 30 -0.84 -21.49 -8.46
N GLU A 31 -1.64 -22.38 -9.00
CA GLU A 31 -1.28 -23.22 -10.13
C GLU A 31 -1.15 -22.39 -11.42
N GLU A 32 -2.04 -21.43 -11.64
CA GLU A 32 -1.95 -20.49 -12.76
C GLU A 32 -0.62 -19.73 -12.74
N ILE A 33 -0.21 -19.21 -11.59
CA ILE A 33 1.08 -18.50 -11.47
C ILE A 33 2.23 -19.43 -11.85
N ARG A 34 2.23 -20.68 -11.38
CA ARG A 34 3.31 -21.64 -11.66
C ARG A 34 3.40 -22.00 -13.13
N ARG A 35 2.24 -22.16 -13.80
CA ARG A 35 2.17 -22.58 -15.22
C ARG A 35 2.47 -21.48 -16.21
N THR A 36 2.46 -20.21 -15.79
CA THR A 36 2.56 -19.07 -16.70
C THR A 36 3.83 -18.19 -16.51
N PRO A 37 5.04 -18.77 -16.42
CA PRO A 37 6.26 -17.96 -16.27
C PRO A 37 6.48 -17.00 -17.43
N ALA A 38 6.14 -17.41 -18.67
CA ALA A 38 6.26 -16.57 -19.86
C ALA A 38 5.31 -15.34 -19.79
N ALA A 39 4.11 -15.48 -19.25
CA ALA A 39 3.18 -14.36 -19.03
C ALA A 39 3.73 -13.37 -17.97
N SER A 40 4.40 -13.87 -16.95
CA SER A 40 5.06 -13.05 -15.93
C SER A 40 6.24 -12.23 -16.51
N ARG A 41 6.90 -12.71 -17.56
CA ARG A 41 8.03 -12.03 -18.22
C ARG A 41 7.63 -10.95 -19.22
N LYS A 42 6.34 -10.84 -19.57
CA LYS A 42 5.89 -9.75 -20.46
C LYS A 42 6.22 -8.38 -19.83
N PRO A 43 6.72 -7.41 -20.62
CA PRO A 43 7.21 -6.13 -20.08
C PRO A 43 6.23 -5.41 -19.15
N PHE A 44 4.96 -5.35 -19.52
CA PHE A 44 3.94 -4.74 -18.69
C PHE A 44 3.71 -5.52 -17.37
N SER A 45 3.69 -6.84 -17.44
CA SER A 45 3.52 -7.69 -16.24
C SER A 45 4.71 -7.57 -15.29
N ALA A 46 5.92 -7.53 -15.83
CA ALA A 46 7.14 -7.31 -15.05
C ALA A 46 7.16 -5.92 -14.40
N ALA A 47 6.88 -4.85 -15.16
CA ALA A 47 6.84 -3.49 -14.63
C ALA A 47 5.80 -3.31 -13.51
N MET A 48 4.59 -3.84 -13.69
CA MET A 48 3.57 -3.83 -12.65
C MET A 48 3.95 -4.67 -11.43
N ARG A 49 4.67 -5.77 -11.62
CA ARG A 49 5.17 -6.57 -10.50
C ARG A 49 6.27 -5.82 -9.75
N SER A 50 7.20 -5.19 -10.49
CA SER A 50 8.23 -4.33 -9.91
C SER A 50 7.61 -3.24 -9.04
N PHE A 51 6.57 -2.54 -9.54
CA PHE A 51 5.89 -1.51 -8.77
C PHE A 51 5.25 -2.07 -7.49
N MET A 52 4.53 -3.20 -7.60
CA MET A 52 3.86 -3.82 -6.44
C MET A 52 4.83 -4.25 -5.33
N VAL A 53 6.01 -4.73 -5.69
CA VAL A 53 7.00 -5.18 -4.68
C VAL A 53 7.82 -4.02 -4.14
N CYS A 54 8.18 -3.03 -4.97
CA CYS A 54 8.90 -1.85 -4.51
C CYS A 54 8.05 -1.01 -3.57
N ARG A 55 6.75 -0.80 -3.86
CA ARG A 55 5.88 -0.06 -2.96
C ARG A 55 5.68 -0.74 -1.60
N ALA A 56 5.52 -2.07 -1.58
CA ALA A 56 5.42 -2.82 -0.34
C ALA A 56 6.73 -2.74 0.45
N ARG A 57 7.87 -2.90 -0.22
CA ARG A 57 9.19 -2.76 0.40
C ARG A 57 9.42 -1.37 0.97
N PHE A 58 9.10 -0.32 0.23
CA PHE A 58 9.22 1.06 0.67
C PHE A 58 8.40 1.34 1.94
N ALA A 59 7.13 0.89 1.96
CA ALA A 59 6.28 1.07 3.13
C ALA A 59 6.84 0.35 4.37
N GLU A 60 7.40 -0.85 4.21
CA GLU A 60 8.00 -1.58 5.32
C GLU A 60 9.36 -1.02 5.74
N ASP A 61 10.13 -0.43 4.83
CA ASP A 61 11.37 0.28 5.19
C ASP A 61 11.06 1.53 6.04
N VAL A 62 10.01 2.29 5.70
CA VAL A 62 9.53 3.44 6.49
C VAL A 62 9.02 2.97 7.86
N LEU A 63 8.23 1.90 7.90
CA LEU A 63 7.77 1.31 9.16
C LEU A 63 8.96 0.86 10.03
N ALA A 64 9.94 0.18 9.45
CA ALA A 64 11.15 -0.27 10.14
C ALA A 64 11.94 0.90 10.75
N ALA A 65 12.08 2.00 10.00
CA ALA A 65 12.68 3.22 10.51
C ALA A 65 11.88 3.80 11.69
N GLY A 66 10.54 3.89 11.53
CA GLY A 66 9.67 4.41 12.59
C GLY A 66 9.71 3.57 13.88
N VAL A 67 9.77 2.24 13.77
CA VAL A 67 9.92 1.36 14.95
C VAL A 67 11.24 1.62 15.68
N ARG A 68 12.35 1.86 14.95
CA ARG A 68 13.66 2.12 15.54
C ARG A 68 13.77 3.52 16.14
N GLU A 69 13.24 4.54 15.46
CA GLU A 69 13.55 5.94 15.72
C GLU A 69 12.43 6.68 16.45
N HIS A 70 11.18 6.21 16.31
CA HIS A 70 10.00 6.90 16.84
C HIS A 70 9.15 6.05 17.78
N ALA A 71 9.67 4.93 18.24
CA ALA A 71 8.98 4.02 19.17
C ALA A 71 7.58 3.61 18.69
N ILE A 72 7.37 3.47 17.39
CA ILE A 72 6.10 3.01 16.81
C ILE A 72 5.76 1.63 17.39
N ARG A 73 4.51 1.48 17.86
CA ARG A 73 3.95 0.25 18.42
C ARG A 73 2.64 -0.16 17.75
N GLN A 74 2.16 0.62 16.82
CA GLN A 74 0.98 0.32 16.00
C GLN A 74 1.31 0.49 14.52
N ALA A 75 0.86 -0.46 13.71
CA ALA A 75 0.81 -0.35 12.26
C ALA A 75 -0.64 -0.38 11.80
N LEU A 76 -1.01 0.56 10.91
CA LEU A 76 -2.33 0.66 10.33
C LEU A 76 -2.24 0.38 8.83
N ILE A 77 -2.96 -0.62 8.34
CA ILE A 77 -3.01 -0.98 6.92
C ILE A 77 -4.39 -0.68 6.39
N LEU A 78 -4.51 0.39 5.60
CA LEU A 78 -5.77 0.83 5.01
C LEU A 78 -5.97 0.20 3.63
N GLY A 79 -7.14 -0.41 3.41
CA GLY A 79 -7.41 -1.20 2.22
C GLY A 79 -6.50 -2.42 2.15
N ALA A 80 -6.45 -3.18 3.25
CA ALA A 80 -5.48 -4.27 3.44
C ALA A 80 -5.56 -5.37 2.38
N GLY A 81 -6.74 -5.61 1.77
CA GLY A 81 -6.92 -6.64 0.75
C GLY A 81 -6.30 -7.97 1.16
N LEU A 82 -5.39 -8.47 0.34
CA LEU A 82 -4.55 -9.64 0.65
C LEU A 82 -3.15 -9.25 1.13
N ASP A 83 -3.01 -8.16 1.87
CA ASP A 83 -1.74 -7.87 2.55
C ASP A 83 -1.42 -8.95 3.58
N THR A 84 -0.14 -9.20 3.82
CA THR A 84 0.34 -10.29 4.67
C THR A 84 1.27 -9.81 5.77
N PHE A 85 1.46 -8.50 5.91
CA PHE A 85 2.38 -7.95 6.92
C PHE A 85 1.98 -8.41 8.33
N GLY A 86 0.69 -8.38 8.66
CA GLY A 86 0.20 -8.82 9.95
C GLY A 86 0.55 -10.29 10.31
N LEU A 87 0.72 -11.15 9.29
CA LEU A 87 1.11 -12.56 9.48
C LEU A 87 2.61 -12.77 9.65
N ARG A 88 3.43 -11.80 9.23
CA ARG A 88 4.90 -11.91 9.20
C ARG A 88 5.60 -10.77 9.94
N ASN A 89 4.82 -9.99 10.70
CA ASN A 89 5.33 -8.89 11.52
C ASN A 89 6.53 -9.34 12.37
N PRO A 90 7.75 -8.79 12.11
CA PRO A 90 8.94 -9.24 12.82
C PRO A 90 9.20 -8.44 14.11
N TYR A 91 8.34 -7.47 14.44
CA TYR A 91 8.57 -6.54 15.54
C TYR A 91 7.79 -6.94 16.78
N PRO A 92 8.46 -7.43 17.85
CA PRO A 92 7.78 -7.69 19.12
C PRO A 92 7.14 -6.42 19.68
N GLY A 93 5.87 -6.55 20.08
CA GLY A 93 5.11 -5.43 20.65
C GLY A 93 4.53 -4.45 19.62
N LEU A 94 4.70 -4.71 18.32
CA LEU A 94 3.97 -3.97 17.27
C LEU A 94 2.61 -4.64 17.02
N HIS A 95 1.52 -3.91 17.23
CA HIS A 95 0.18 -4.36 16.90
C HIS A 95 -0.24 -3.87 15.52
N VAL A 96 -0.80 -4.75 14.69
CA VAL A 96 -1.20 -4.48 13.31
C VAL A 96 -2.72 -4.41 13.23
N PHE A 97 -3.25 -3.30 12.71
CA PHE A 97 -4.66 -3.11 12.42
C PHE A 97 -4.88 -3.11 10.92
N GLU A 98 -5.56 -4.12 10.42
CA GLU A 98 -5.93 -4.20 9.01
C GLU A 98 -7.36 -3.71 8.81
N VAL A 99 -7.49 -2.60 8.08
CA VAL A 99 -8.78 -1.99 7.75
C VAL A 99 -9.14 -2.33 6.31
N ASP A 100 -10.34 -2.82 6.09
CA ASP A 100 -10.89 -3.07 4.76
C ASP A 100 -12.42 -3.15 4.80
N HIS A 101 -13.02 -3.13 3.62
CA HIS A 101 -14.46 -3.37 3.48
C HIS A 101 -14.85 -4.73 4.07
N PRO A 102 -15.98 -4.85 4.79
CA PRO A 102 -16.38 -6.09 5.48
C PRO A 102 -16.37 -7.33 4.58
N ALA A 103 -16.80 -7.19 3.31
CA ALA A 103 -16.84 -8.29 2.36
C ALA A 103 -15.43 -8.77 1.98
N THR A 104 -14.50 -7.83 1.69
CA THR A 104 -13.10 -8.12 1.37
C THR A 104 -12.40 -8.79 2.54
N GLN A 105 -12.63 -8.27 3.75
CA GLN A 105 -12.03 -8.84 4.96
C GLN A 105 -12.57 -10.23 5.28
N SER A 106 -13.85 -10.46 5.09
CA SER A 106 -14.48 -11.78 5.24
C SER A 106 -13.89 -12.79 4.25
N TRP A 107 -13.71 -12.38 2.99
CA TRP A 107 -13.04 -13.19 1.97
C TRP A 107 -11.59 -13.52 2.34
N LYS A 108 -10.81 -12.53 2.79
CA LYS A 108 -9.44 -12.74 3.27
C LYS A 108 -9.38 -13.75 4.42
N ARG A 109 -10.24 -13.58 5.43
CA ARG A 109 -10.31 -14.50 6.59
C ARG A 109 -10.62 -15.93 6.16
N LYS A 110 -11.52 -16.11 5.17
CA LYS A 110 -11.79 -17.42 4.60
C LYS A 110 -10.55 -18.01 3.93
N LEU A 111 -9.82 -17.25 3.12
CA LEU A 111 -8.60 -17.72 2.48
C LEU A 111 -7.51 -18.12 3.49
N LEU A 112 -7.39 -17.36 4.58
CA LEU A 112 -6.44 -17.67 5.67
C LEU A 112 -6.82 -18.99 6.36
N ALA A 113 -8.10 -19.20 6.65
CA ALA A 113 -8.61 -20.45 7.23
C ALA A 113 -8.40 -21.64 6.29
N ASP A 114 -8.74 -21.48 5.00
CA ASP A 114 -8.57 -22.53 3.97
C ASP A 114 -7.08 -22.89 3.80
N ALA A 115 -6.18 -21.91 3.96
CA ALA A 115 -4.73 -22.10 3.92
C ALA A 115 -4.14 -22.63 5.24
N LYS A 116 -4.96 -22.79 6.29
CA LYS A 116 -4.55 -23.20 7.65
C LYS A 116 -3.43 -22.31 8.21
N LEU A 117 -3.57 -20.99 8.03
CA LEU A 117 -2.63 -20.02 8.55
C LEU A 117 -3.14 -19.49 9.90
N ASP A 118 -2.31 -19.63 10.93
CA ASP A 118 -2.60 -19.11 12.25
C ASP A 118 -2.55 -17.57 12.25
N LEU A 119 -3.48 -16.96 12.95
CA LEU A 119 -3.54 -15.51 13.11
C LEU A 119 -2.79 -15.10 14.37
N PRO A 120 -1.77 -14.24 14.26
CA PRO A 120 -1.08 -13.72 15.44
C PRO A 120 -2.03 -12.88 16.32
N GLU A 121 -1.86 -12.93 17.63
CA GLU A 121 -2.60 -12.07 18.58
C GLU A 121 -2.36 -10.58 18.34
N SER A 122 -1.21 -10.25 17.74
CA SER A 122 -0.85 -8.88 17.35
C SER A 122 -1.55 -8.38 16.08
N LEU A 123 -2.49 -9.14 15.50
CA LEU A 123 -3.24 -8.76 14.30
C LEU A 123 -4.73 -8.58 14.61
N SER A 124 -5.23 -7.36 14.40
CA SER A 124 -6.65 -7.03 14.48
C SER A 124 -7.23 -6.72 13.10
N PHE A 125 -8.35 -7.34 12.78
CA PHE A 125 -9.14 -7.01 11.60
C PHE A 125 -10.22 -5.99 11.97
N VAL A 126 -10.24 -4.86 11.23
CA VAL A 126 -11.18 -3.75 11.45
C VAL A 126 -12.04 -3.58 10.21
N PRO A 127 -13.23 -4.20 10.16
CA PRO A 127 -14.12 -4.05 9.01
C PRO A 127 -14.72 -2.63 9.00
N VAL A 128 -14.55 -1.90 7.89
CA VAL A 128 -15.07 -0.54 7.72
C VAL A 128 -15.72 -0.39 6.35
N ASP A 129 -17.00 -0.06 6.35
CA ASP A 129 -17.68 0.47 5.19
C ASP A 129 -17.50 2.00 5.21
N PHE A 130 -16.58 2.51 4.38
CA PHE A 130 -16.22 3.93 4.37
C PHE A 130 -17.36 4.85 3.90
N GLU A 131 -18.40 4.32 3.26
CA GLU A 131 -19.58 5.08 2.88
C GLU A 131 -20.53 5.33 4.06
N ARG A 132 -20.48 4.48 5.09
CA ARG A 132 -21.47 4.43 6.18
C ARG A 132 -20.89 4.57 7.57
N GLN A 133 -19.60 4.34 7.74
CA GLN A 133 -18.96 4.23 9.05
C GLN A 133 -17.77 5.18 9.17
N SER A 134 -17.56 5.67 10.37
CA SER A 134 -16.38 6.46 10.70
C SER A 134 -15.17 5.55 10.95
N LEU A 135 -14.11 5.73 10.16
CA LEU A 135 -12.83 5.05 10.37
C LEU A 135 -12.35 5.20 11.82
N ARG A 136 -12.39 6.44 12.36
CA ARG A 136 -11.93 6.70 13.71
C ARG A 136 -12.70 5.89 14.76
N GLN A 137 -14.02 5.81 14.65
CA GLN A 137 -14.85 5.07 15.60
C GLN A 137 -14.56 3.56 15.54
N GLN A 138 -14.44 2.99 14.32
CA GLN A 138 -14.14 1.57 14.18
C GLN A 138 -12.75 1.22 14.71
N LEU A 139 -11.76 2.07 14.50
CA LEU A 139 -10.43 1.90 15.06
C LEU A 139 -10.46 1.93 16.61
N LEU A 140 -11.17 2.88 17.22
CA LEU A 140 -11.35 2.93 18.68
C LEU A 140 -12.02 1.66 19.22
N HIS A 141 -13.06 1.16 18.57
CA HIS A 141 -13.72 -0.09 18.95
C HIS A 141 -12.80 -1.31 18.86
N ALA A 142 -11.84 -1.28 17.94
CA ALA A 142 -10.83 -2.32 17.78
C ALA A 142 -9.64 -2.20 18.77
N GLY A 143 -9.65 -1.21 19.64
CA GLY A 143 -8.57 -0.99 20.61
C GLY A 143 -7.37 -0.20 20.06
N PHE A 144 -7.53 0.50 18.93
CA PHE A 144 -6.49 1.39 18.41
C PHE A 144 -6.31 2.60 19.32
N ASP A 145 -5.06 2.87 19.70
CA ASP A 145 -4.71 4.01 20.56
C ASP A 145 -4.19 5.19 19.72
N PHE A 146 -5.00 6.25 19.63
CA PHE A 146 -4.65 7.48 18.94
C PHE A 146 -3.61 8.35 19.66
N SER A 147 -3.14 7.94 20.83
CA SER A 147 -2.13 8.68 21.59
C SER A 147 -0.69 8.22 21.33
N ILE A 148 -0.49 7.13 20.62
CA ILE A 148 0.85 6.59 20.33
C ILE A 148 1.21 6.69 18.84
N PRO A 149 2.49 6.90 18.51
CA PRO A 149 2.95 6.98 17.13
C PRO A 149 2.63 5.71 16.33
N THR A 150 2.16 5.89 15.11
CA THR A 150 1.66 4.83 14.22
C THR A 150 2.29 4.93 12.85
N ALA A 151 2.69 3.79 12.27
CA ALA A 151 3.02 3.70 10.85
C ALA A 151 1.78 3.27 10.05
N THR A 152 1.40 4.07 9.06
CA THR A 152 0.26 3.76 8.21
C THR A 152 0.73 3.40 6.80
N ALA A 153 0.30 2.24 6.28
CA ALA A 153 0.39 1.85 4.88
C ALA A 153 -1.00 1.98 4.23
N TRP A 154 -1.09 2.84 3.21
CA TRP A 154 -2.32 3.11 2.47
C TRP A 154 -2.09 2.87 0.98
N LEU A 155 -1.76 1.62 0.65
CA LEU A 155 -1.24 1.22 -0.65
C LEU A 155 -2.32 0.66 -1.58
N GLY A 156 -2.38 1.19 -2.81
CA GLY A 156 -3.31 0.74 -3.85
C GLY A 156 -4.76 1.13 -3.59
N VAL A 157 -4.98 2.24 -2.92
CA VAL A 157 -6.30 2.74 -2.53
C VAL A 157 -6.53 4.17 -3.04
N VAL A 158 -5.59 5.07 -2.80
CA VAL A 158 -5.75 6.51 -3.07
C VAL A 158 -6.21 6.83 -4.50
N PRO A 159 -5.68 6.21 -5.57
CA PRO A 159 -6.15 6.52 -6.93
C PRO A 159 -7.63 6.22 -7.20
N TYR A 160 -8.24 5.38 -6.38
CA TYR A 160 -9.66 4.98 -6.52
C TYR A 160 -10.63 5.84 -5.70
N LEU A 161 -10.11 6.68 -4.81
CA LEU A 161 -10.91 7.52 -3.92
C LEU A 161 -11.38 8.79 -4.62
N THR A 162 -12.51 9.31 -4.17
CA THR A 162 -12.85 10.71 -4.38
C THR A 162 -11.97 11.60 -3.50
N LEU A 163 -11.81 12.87 -3.84
CA LEU A 163 -11.08 13.83 -3.00
C LEU A 163 -11.70 13.92 -1.59
N GLU A 164 -13.02 13.83 -1.48
CA GLU A 164 -13.73 13.86 -0.20
C GLU A 164 -13.37 12.65 0.69
N ALA A 165 -13.35 11.44 0.12
CA ALA A 165 -12.97 10.22 0.82
C ALA A 165 -11.49 10.23 1.25
N PHE A 166 -10.60 10.73 0.38
CA PHE A 166 -9.20 10.98 0.72
C PHE A 166 -9.08 11.95 1.90
N ALA A 167 -9.76 13.11 1.81
CA ALA A 167 -9.76 14.14 2.84
C ALA A 167 -10.27 13.61 4.19
N ALA A 168 -11.35 12.83 4.19
CA ALA A 168 -11.90 12.23 5.40
C ALA A 168 -10.89 11.33 6.11
N THR A 169 -10.19 10.49 5.35
CA THR A 169 -9.15 9.60 5.88
C THR A 169 -7.91 10.40 6.32
N ALA A 170 -7.43 11.34 5.49
CA ALA A 170 -6.26 12.17 5.79
C ALA A 170 -6.44 12.98 7.08
N ARG A 171 -7.66 13.51 7.36
CA ARG A 171 -7.98 14.19 8.62
C ARG A 171 -7.85 13.28 9.85
N VAL A 172 -8.16 12.00 9.72
CA VAL A 172 -7.97 11.04 10.81
C VAL A 172 -6.49 10.77 11.04
N LEU A 173 -5.73 10.59 9.95
CA LEU A 173 -4.29 10.30 10.00
C LEU A 173 -3.49 11.50 10.52
N GLY A 174 -3.81 12.73 10.10
CA GLY A 174 -3.13 13.95 10.55
C GLY A 174 -3.30 14.27 12.04
N ARG A 175 -4.25 13.61 12.72
CA ARG A 175 -4.43 13.70 14.17
C ARG A 175 -3.64 12.68 14.98
N LEU A 176 -2.85 11.84 14.32
CA LEU A 176 -1.94 10.94 14.98
C LEU A 176 -0.78 11.72 15.62
N PRO A 177 -0.14 11.21 16.67
CA PRO A 177 0.96 11.90 17.33
C PRO A 177 2.18 12.05 16.43
N ARG A 178 3.02 13.01 16.76
CA ARG A 178 4.34 13.17 16.12
C ARG A 178 5.14 11.88 16.19
N GLY A 179 5.92 11.63 15.13
CA GLY A 179 6.61 10.35 14.94
C GLY A 179 5.76 9.33 14.18
N SER A 180 4.46 9.63 13.94
CA SER A 180 3.65 8.82 13.03
C SER A 180 4.00 9.11 11.57
N SER A 181 3.82 8.10 10.73
CA SER A 181 4.09 8.17 9.29
C SER A 181 2.95 7.57 8.48
N VAL A 182 2.78 8.07 7.26
CA VAL A 182 1.80 7.56 6.28
C VAL A 182 2.52 7.32 4.96
N VAL A 183 2.45 6.11 4.44
CA VAL A 183 2.95 5.78 3.10
C VAL A 183 1.78 5.41 2.20
N PHE A 184 1.67 6.09 1.06
CA PHE A 184 0.66 5.80 0.06
C PHE A 184 1.20 5.95 -1.35
N ASP A 185 0.55 5.28 -2.31
CA ASP A 185 0.82 5.48 -3.73
C ASP A 185 -0.25 6.36 -4.35
N TYR A 186 0.16 7.21 -5.30
CA TYR A 186 -0.71 8.04 -6.09
C TYR A 186 -0.30 8.03 -7.57
N SER A 187 -1.18 8.50 -8.43
CA SER A 187 -0.94 8.59 -9.86
C SER A 187 -0.90 10.04 -10.31
N LEU A 188 -0.02 10.34 -11.27
CA LEU A 188 0.00 11.62 -11.96
C LEU A 188 -1.25 11.76 -12.84
N PRO A 189 -1.76 13.00 -13.01
CA PRO A 189 -2.84 13.28 -13.95
C PRO A 189 -2.35 13.05 -15.39
N ARG A 190 -3.29 12.70 -16.26
CA ARG A 190 -3.03 12.35 -17.66
C ARG A 190 -2.21 13.40 -18.41
N GLU A 191 -2.45 14.66 -18.12
CA GLU A 191 -1.82 15.81 -18.76
C GLU A 191 -0.31 15.94 -18.43
N ALA A 192 0.11 15.38 -17.30
CA ALA A 192 1.52 15.36 -16.89
C ALA A 192 2.34 14.24 -17.53
N LEU A 193 1.70 13.37 -18.34
CA LEU A 193 2.29 12.17 -18.91
C LEU A 193 2.63 12.36 -20.39
N SER A 194 3.66 11.65 -20.86
CA SER A 194 3.98 11.53 -22.29
C SER A 194 2.87 10.81 -23.07
N PRO A 195 2.75 10.99 -24.41
CA PRO A 195 1.70 10.34 -25.20
C PRO A 195 1.63 8.81 -25.05
N ILE A 196 2.78 8.15 -24.91
CA ILE A 196 2.85 6.70 -24.70
C ILE A 196 2.31 6.33 -23.30
N GLU A 197 2.69 7.09 -22.28
CA GLU A 197 2.21 6.86 -20.91
C GLU A 197 0.71 7.15 -20.77
N GLN A 198 0.19 8.14 -21.50
CA GLN A 198 -1.25 8.41 -21.58
C GLN A 198 -2.03 7.21 -22.11
N LEU A 199 -1.56 6.59 -23.21
CA LEU A 199 -2.17 5.36 -23.75
C LEU A 199 -2.12 4.20 -22.75
N MET A 200 -1.03 4.06 -22.01
CA MET A 200 -0.90 3.03 -20.97
C MET A 200 -1.87 3.29 -19.80
N LEU A 201 -1.96 4.54 -19.36
CA LEU A 201 -2.89 4.95 -18.30
C LEU A 201 -4.35 4.72 -18.75
N ASP A 202 -4.71 5.16 -19.96
CA ASP A 202 -6.05 4.99 -20.52
C ASP A 202 -6.44 3.50 -20.59
N SER A 203 -5.50 2.63 -21.04
CA SER A 203 -5.71 1.18 -21.08
C SER A 203 -5.87 0.55 -19.69
N LEU A 204 -5.13 1.05 -18.70
CA LEU A 204 -5.24 0.58 -17.31
C LEU A 204 -6.55 1.07 -16.70
N SER A 205 -6.88 2.36 -16.88
CA SER A 205 -8.10 2.98 -16.38
C SER A 205 -9.36 2.29 -16.91
N ALA A 206 -9.38 1.95 -18.20
CA ALA A 206 -10.50 1.20 -18.79
C ALA A 206 -10.69 -0.18 -18.13
N ARG A 207 -9.60 -0.88 -17.81
CA ARG A 207 -9.66 -2.20 -17.16
C ARG A 207 -10.15 -2.13 -15.72
N VAL A 208 -9.67 -1.16 -14.94
CA VAL A 208 -10.09 -1.02 -13.54
C VAL A 208 -11.54 -0.50 -13.46
N ALA A 209 -11.94 0.37 -14.38
CA ALA A 209 -13.33 0.82 -14.50
C ALA A 209 -14.30 -0.32 -14.83
N GLN A 210 -13.90 -1.27 -15.72
CA GLN A 210 -14.69 -2.48 -15.99
C GLN A 210 -14.82 -3.38 -14.75
N ALA A 211 -13.85 -3.33 -13.82
CA ALA A 211 -13.92 -4.03 -12.54
C ALA A 211 -14.73 -3.27 -11.47
N GLY A 212 -15.29 -2.10 -11.80
CA GLY A 212 -16.05 -1.27 -10.87
C GLY A 212 -15.22 -0.31 -10.02
N GLU A 213 -13.92 -0.21 -10.28
CA GLU A 213 -12.97 0.60 -9.50
C GLU A 213 -12.25 1.63 -10.41
N PRO A 214 -12.94 2.67 -10.94
CA PRO A 214 -12.28 3.66 -11.79
C PRO A 214 -11.27 4.50 -11.00
N PHE A 215 -10.19 4.93 -11.66
CA PHE A 215 -9.32 5.96 -11.10
C PHE A 215 -10.06 7.31 -11.05
N GLN A 216 -10.01 7.95 -9.89
CA GLN A 216 -10.75 9.19 -9.62
C GLN A 216 -9.84 10.32 -9.11
N LEU A 217 -8.75 9.98 -8.39
CA LEU A 217 -7.90 10.95 -7.72
C LEU A 217 -6.47 10.89 -8.25
N PHE A 218 -5.97 12.06 -8.63
CA PHE A 218 -4.65 12.27 -9.18
C PHE A 218 -4.00 13.46 -8.49
N PHE A 219 -2.70 13.37 -8.27
CA PHE A 219 -1.90 14.46 -7.73
C PHE A 219 -0.63 14.66 -8.57
N THR A 220 -0.04 15.84 -8.49
CA THR A 220 1.33 16.07 -8.93
C THR A 220 2.23 16.27 -7.71
N PRO A 221 3.56 16.11 -7.84
CA PRO A 221 4.49 16.42 -6.75
C PRO A 221 4.37 17.87 -6.23
N GLU A 222 3.87 18.79 -7.08
CA GLU A 222 3.63 20.18 -6.72
C GLU A 222 2.32 20.39 -5.97
N SER A 223 1.24 19.69 -6.35
CA SER A 223 -0.10 19.87 -5.74
C SER A 223 -0.27 19.05 -4.45
N LEU A 224 0.40 17.92 -4.33
CA LEU A 224 0.25 17.02 -3.18
C LEU A 224 0.65 17.65 -1.84
N PRO A 225 1.76 18.41 -1.72
CA PRO A 225 2.13 19.05 -0.46
C PRO A 225 1.09 20.05 0.04
N GLU A 226 0.47 20.82 -0.87
CA GLU A 226 -0.59 21.78 -0.54
C GLU A 226 -1.83 21.05 0.00
N GLU A 227 -2.27 20.01 -0.69
CA GLU A 227 -3.41 19.17 -0.25
C GLU A 227 -3.14 18.54 1.12
N LEU A 228 -1.99 17.92 1.33
CA LEU A 228 -1.64 17.27 2.61
C LEU A 228 -1.57 18.27 3.77
N SER A 229 -1.13 19.52 3.52
CA SER A 229 -1.04 20.55 4.52
C SER A 229 -2.40 20.91 5.15
N CYS A 230 -3.49 20.72 4.41
CA CYS A 230 -4.87 20.91 4.89
C CYS A 230 -5.26 19.91 6.00
N TYR A 231 -4.48 18.85 6.17
CA TYR A 231 -4.76 17.76 7.11
C TYR A 231 -3.64 17.56 8.15
N ASP A 232 -2.80 18.57 8.38
CA ASP A 232 -1.65 18.47 9.28
C ASP A 232 -0.62 17.38 8.89
N LEU A 233 -0.54 17.08 7.59
CA LEU A 233 0.43 16.17 6.98
C LEU A 233 1.44 16.97 6.15
N SER A 234 2.68 16.50 6.08
CA SER A 234 3.73 17.07 5.22
C SER A 234 4.47 15.97 4.49
N VAL A 235 4.83 16.22 3.23
CA VAL A 235 5.66 15.28 2.46
C VAL A 235 7.06 15.21 3.08
N ALA A 236 7.44 14.04 3.57
CA ALA A 236 8.79 13.75 4.04
C ALA A 236 9.66 13.20 2.89
N GLU A 237 9.08 12.37 2.02
CA GLU A 237 9.72 11.85 0.82
C GLU A 237 8.66 11.55 -0.25
N ASP A 238 8.94 11.94 -1.50
CA ASP A 238 8.17 11.55 -2.69
C ASP A 238 9.11 10.84 -3.66
N VAL A 239 8.78 9.62 -4.05
CA VAL A 239 9.63 8.79 -4.90
C VAL A 239 8.90 8.34 -6.15
N ASP A 240 9.52 8.63 -7.28
CA ASP A 240 9.10 8.21 -8.60
C ASP A 240 9.70 6.85 -9.01
N SER A 241 9.39 6.41 -10.22
CA SER A 241 9.93 5.17 -10.77
C SER A 241 11.44 5.16 -10.90
N ALA A 242 12.08 6.32 -11.14
CA ALA A 242 13.54 6.40 -11.28
C ALA A 242 14.22 6.19 -9.91
N ALA A 243 13.71 6.86 -8.87
CA ALA A 243 14.19 6.69 -7.51
C ALA A 243 13.99 5.28 -6.98
N LEU A 244 12.84 4.66 -7.26
CA LEU A 244 12.57 3.27 -6.89
C LEU A 244 13.47 2.27 -7.61
N ASN A 245 13.74 2.48 -8.91
CA ASN A 245 14.69 1.67 -9.66
C ASN A 245 16.10 1.78 -9.07
N ALA A 246 16.56 2.99 -8.78
CA ALA A 246 17.87 3.21 -8.19
C ALA A 246 17.99 2.55 -6.80
N ARG A 247 16.94 2.65 -5.97
CA ARG A 247 16.93 2.14 -4.59
C ARG A 247 16.84 0.62 -4.51
N TYR A 248 16.02 -0.03 -5.33
CA TYR A 248 15.66 -1.43 -5.15
C TYR A 248 16.01 -2.35 -6.31
N LEU A 249 16.26 -1.83 -7.51
CA LEU A 249 16.39 -2.64 -8.71
C LEU A 249 17.72 -2.46 -9.46
N ALA A 250 18.57 -1.51 -9.04
CA ALA A 250 19.81 -1.17 -9.77
C ALA A 250 20.78 -2.32 -9.92
N SER A 251 20.83 -3.25 -8.96
CA SER A 251 21.75 -4.41 -8.99
C SER A 251 21.15 -5.68 -9.60
N ARG A 252 19.94 -5.59 -10.18
CA ARG A 252 19.24 -6.79 -10.66
C ARG A 252 19.57 -7.12 -12.10
N SER A 253 19.74 -8.42 -12.38
CA SER A 253 19.99 -8.98 -13.71
C SER A 253 18.74 -9.60 -14.36
N ASP A 254 17.67 -9.84 -13.60
CA ASP A 254 16.45 -10.51 -14.07
C ASP A 254 15.50 -9.60 -14.88
N GLY A 255 15.89 -8.35 -15.12
CA GLY A 255 15.14 -7.39 -15.94
C GLY A 255 13.92 -6.78 -15.21
N LEU A 256 13.78 -6.97 -13.89
CA LEU A 256 12.81 -6.23 -13.12
C LEU A 256 13.13 -4.74 -13.14
N HIS A 257 12.19 -3.94 -13.64
CA HIS A 257 12.36 -2.50 -13.79
C HIS A 257 11.00 -1.81 -13.82
N LEU A 258 10.86 -0.69 -13.11
CA LEU A 258 9.70 0.19 -13.23
C LEU A 258 9.82 1.00 -14.52
N ARG A 259 8.71 1.15 -15.22
CA ARG A 259 8.63 1.93 -16.46
C ARG A 259 7.55 3.00 -16.34
N GLY A 260 7.81 4.14 -16.97
CA GLY A 260 6.91 5.28 -16.92
C GLY A 260 7.02 6.06 -15.62
N ARG A 261 6.32 7.19 -15.57
CA ARG A 261 6.34 8.14 -14.45
C ARG A 261 4.99 8.26 -13.74
N ALA A 262 3.96 7.56 -14.21
CA ALA A 262 2.59 7.74 -13.75
C ALA A 262 2.40 7.43 -12.25
N GLY A 263 3.14 6.49 -11.69
CA GLY A 263 2.99 6.07 -10.30
C GLY A 263 4.10 6.63 -9.41
N HIS A 264 3.70 7.23 -8.29
CA HIS A 264 4.55 7.74 -7.24
C HIS A 264 4.26 7.08 -5.90
N LEU A 265 5.22 7.11 -4.99
CA LEU A 265 5.03 6.77 -3.57
C LEU A 265 5.35 8.00 -2.73
N CYS A 266 4.41 8.36 -1.87
CA CYS A 266 4.60 9.41 -0.88
C CYS A 266 4.78 8.81 0.51
N HIS A 267 5.83 9.23 1.21
CA HIS A 267 5.94 9.13 2.66
C HIS A 267 5.60 10.50 3.24
N ALA A 268 4.51 10.57 3.97
CA ALA A 268 4.08 11.76 4.69
C ALA A 268 4.29 11.60 6.19
N ALA A 269 4.69 12.67 6.85
CA ALA A 269 4.84 12.78 8.30
C ALA A 269 3.79 13.73 8.89
N ILE A 270 3.51 13.60 10.19
CA ILE A 270 2.64 14.55 10.89
C ILE A 270 3.38 15.88 11.06
N SER A 271 2.78 16.96 10.58
CA SER A 271 3.35 18.30 10.63
C SER A 271 3.49 18.83 12.05
N SER A 272 4.51 19.68 12.26
CA SER A 272 4.79 20.28 13.57
C SER A 272 3.79 21.36 14.00
N ASN A 273 2.83 21.75 13.13
CA ASN A 273 1.89 22.85 13.37
C ASN A 273 0.60 22.48 14.08
N GLY A 274 0.40 21.21 14.50
CA GLY A 274 -0.82 20.71 15.13
C GLY A 274 -1.03 21.10 16.59
N ALA A 275 -0.52 22.25 17.06
CA ALA A 275 -0.93 22.87 18.32
C ALA A 275 -1.96 23.98 18.04
N ARG A 276 -3.11 23.61 17.43
CA ARG A 276 -4.31 24.47 17.53
C ARG A 276 -5.22 23.83 18.57
N GLN A 277 -5.33 24.56 19.67
CA GLN A 277 -6.19 24.33 20.84
C GLN A 277 -7.66 24.09 20.47
#